data_27f480344196821d6829fb2d89e9d0eb
#
_entry.id   27f480344196821d6829fb2d89e9d0eb
#
_cell.length_a   1.000
_cell.length_b   1.000
_cell.length_c   1.000
_cell.angle_alpha   90.00
_cell.angle_beta   90.00
_cell.angle_gamma   90.00
#
_symmetry.space_group_name_H-M   'P 1'
#
loop_
_entity.id
_entity.type
_entity.pdbx_description
1 polymer ?
#
loop_
_entity_poly.entity_id
_entity_poly.type
_entity_poly.pdbx_seq_one_letter_code
_entity_poly.pdbx_strand_id
1 'polypeptide(L)'
;DDGSSDRTYEILKDLHRRDGRCQYLSFSRNFGKEAAIYAGLQNAGGNYAAIMDVDLQDPPSLLPEMYRILKEEAYDSVATRRSTRKGEPKIRSFLSKEFYNVINKISKTEIVSGARDYRLMNRKMADAVLEMSEYNRFSKGIFGWVGFRTKWLEYENIERSAGETKWNVKKLFIYSLEGITGFSVVPLSIAAYMGVLFCGLSFLMIVAIVVRTLIWGDPVAGWPSMVCILFGVGGVQLLCTGILGQYLAKTYLEVKNRPVYLLKDSSKEEQRIMMMPLSQNLRRKSYGQG
;
A
#
# COMPACT_ATOMS: atom_id res chain seq x y z
N ASP A 1 -6.75 6.01 15.56
CA ASP A 1 -6.87 7.42 15.14
C ASP A 1 -5.60 7.85 14.42
N ASP A 2 -5.71 8.16 13.13
CA ASP A 2 -4.59 8.54 12.27
C ASP A 2 -4.37 10.07 12.28
N GLY A 3 -4.25 10.64 13.50
CA GLY A 3 -4.00 12.07 13.70
C GLY A 3 -5.17 12.95 13.30
N SER A 4 -6.39 12.57 13.64
CA SER A 4 -7.59 13.33 13.31
C SER A 4 -7.59 14.70 13.96
N SER A 5 -8.13 15.69 13.25
CA SER A 5 -8.28 17.08 13.73
C SER A 5 -9.67 17.36 14.31
N ASP A 6 -10.59 16.40 14.21
CA ASP A 6 -11.94 16.47 14.75
C ASP A 6 -12.04 15.79 16.13
N ARG A 7 -13.25 15.54 16.60
CA ARG A 7 -13.51 14.92 17.91
C ARG A 7 -13.30 13.41 17.96
N THR A 8 -12.71 12.79 16.90
CA THR A 8 -12.52 11.33 16.85
C THR A 8 -11.72 10.82 18.07
N TYR A 9 -10.62 11.49 18.40
CA TYR A 9 -9.78 11.11 19.53
C TYR A 9 -10.52 11.17 20.87
N GLU A 10 -11.28 12.23 21.16
CA GLU A 10 -12.05 12.35 22.38
C GLU A 10 -13.14 11.26 22.48
N ILE A 11 -13.80 10.96 21.36
CA ILE A 11 -14.82 9.90 21.30
C ILE A 11 -14.21 8.53 21.60
N LEU A 12 -13.05 8.23 21.06
CA LEU A 12 -12.35 6.96 21.31
C LEU A 12 -11.97 6.82 22.78
N LYS A 13 -11.48 7.88 23.42
CA LYS A 13 -11.19 7.90 24.88
C LYS A 13 -12.44 7.65 25.71
N ASP A 14 -13.53 8.29 25.37
CA ASP A 14 -14.79 8.12 26.07
C ASP A 14 -15.34 6.69 25.92
N LEU A 15 -15.26 6.12 24.71
CA LEU A 15 -15.61 4.72 24.47
C LEU A 15 -14.78 3.77 25.33
N HIS A 16 -13.45 3.98 25.39
CA HIS A 16 -12.56 3.17 26.23
C HIS A 16 -12.92 3.25 27.73
N ARG A 17 -13.27 4.44 28.22
CA ARG A 17 -13.69 4.64 29.63
C ARG A 17 -15.00 3.94 29.97
N ARG A 18 -15.92 3.87 28.99
CA ARG A 18 -17.22 3.18 29.17
C ARG A 18 -17.08 1.67 29.06
N ASP A 19 -16.21 1.20 28.16
CA ASP A 19 -15.96 -0.22 27.94
C ASP A 19 -14.47 -0.45 27.71
N GLY A 20 -13.79 -1.01 28.71
CA GLY A 20 -12.36 -1.32 28.65
C GLY A 20 -11.96 -2.32 27.55
N ARG A 21 -12.92 -2.97 26.88
CA ARG A 21 -12.66 -3.80 25.69
C ARG A 21 -12.38 -2.95 24.45
N CYS A 22 -12.90 -1.71 24.42
CA CYS A 22 -12.61 -0.73 23.36
C CYS A 22 -11.23 -0.14 23.63
N GLN A 23 -10.23 -0.61 22.88
CA GLN A 23 -8.87 -0.09 22.94
C GLN A 23 -8.67 0.95 21.83
N TYR A 24 -7.81 1.94 22.03
CA TYR A 24 -7.47 2.94 21.03
C TYR A 24 -5.97 3.18 20.94
N LEU A 25 -5.55 3.61 19.74
CA LEU A 25 -4.22 4.12 19.44
C LEU A 25 -4.40 5.44 18.71
N SER A 26 -3.79 6.52 19.19
CA SER A 26 -3.78 7.83 18.51
C SER A 26 -2.38 8.17 18.04
N PHE A 27 -2.24 8.49 16.76
CA PHE A 27 -0.96 8.83 16.15
C PHE A 27 -0.60 10.30 16.35
N SER A 28 0.69 10.60 16.37
CA SER A 28 1.19 11.98 16.51
C SER A 28 0.86 12.87 15.31
N ARG A 29 0.61 12.29 14.16
CA ARG A 29 0.16 12.92 12.91
C ARG A 29 -0.49 11.86 12.01
N ASN A 30 -0.98 12.25 10.85
CA ASN A 30 -1.43 11.30 9.83
C ASN A 30 -0.23 10.53 9.24
N PHE A 31 -0.25 9.20 9.38
CA PHE A 31 0.70 8.24 8.82
C PHE A 31 0.08 7.38 7.72
N GLY A 32 -1.24 7.43 7.55
CA GLY A 32 -2.00 6.73 6.53
C GLY A 32 -2.60 5.40 6.98
N LYS A 33 -3.56 4.94 6.20
CA LYS A 33 -4.34 3.72 6.46
C LYS A 33 -3.47 2.47 6.68
N GLU A 34 -2.41 2.31 5.90
CA GLU A 34 -1.52 1.16 5.99
C GLU A 34 -0.80 1.10 7.34
N ALA A 35 -0.34 2.24 7.84
CA ALA A 35 0.25 2.36 9.16
C ALA A 35 -0.77 2.05 10.27
N ALA A 36 -2.03 2.49 10.10
CA ALA A 36 -3.11 2.21 11.06
C ALA A 36 -3.44 0.71 11.12
N ILE A 37 -3.50 0.02 9.97
CA ILE A 37 -3.69 -1.44 9.90
C ILE A 37 -2.54 -2.15 10.63
N TYR A 38 -1.29 -1.77 10.36
CA TYR A 38 -0.11 -2.36 11.00
C TYR A 38 -0.14 -2.16 12.52
N ALA A 39 -0.37 -0.93 12.99
CA ALA A 39 -0.45 -0.62 14.40
C ALA A 39 -1.59 -1.37 15.12
N GLY A 40 -2.77 -1.45 14.49
CA GLY A 40 -3.90 -2.20 15.00
C GLY A 40 -3.59 -3.69 15.17
N LEU A 41 -3.02 -4.32 14.16
CA LEU A 41 -2.60 -5.73 14.22
C LEU A 41 -1.51 -5.97 15.26
N GLN A 42 -0.53 -5.08 15.38
CA GLN A 42 0.57 -5.18 16.34
C GLN A 42 0.07 -5.10 17.80
N ASN A 43 -1.01 -4.36 18.03
CA ASN A 43 -1.60 -4.20 19.36
C ASN A 43 -2.77 -5.15 19.65
N ALA A 44 -3.25 -5.88 18.65
CA ALA A 44 -4.29 -6.89 18.82
C ALA A 44 -3.72 -8.16 19.49
N GLY A 45 -4.29 -8.58 20.61
CA GLY A 45 -3.81 -9.73 21.41
C GLY A 45 -4.63 -11.02 21.24
N GLY A 46 -5.66 -11.03 20.38
CA GLY A 46 -6.56 -12.17 20.22
C GLY A 46 -5.95 -13.32 19.38
N ASN A 47 -6.50 -14.54 19.52
CA ASN A 47 -6.17 -15.69 18.68
C ASN A 47 -6.59 -15.49 17.21
N TYR A 48 -7.53 -14.59 16.98
CA TYR A 48 -7.98 -14.14 15.68
C TYR A 48 -7.95 -12.62 15.65
N ALA A 49 -7.62 -12.05 14.49
CA ALA A 49 -7.64 -10.61 14.26
C ALA A 49 -8.52 -10.30 13.04
N ALA A 50 -9.44 -9.34 13.21
CA ALA A 50 -10.26 -8.80 12.14
C ALA A 50 -9.78 -7.40 11.77
N ILE A 51 -9.66 -7.13 10.46
CA ILE A 51 -9.48 -5.78 9.92
C ILE A 51 -10.80 -5.35 9.32
N MET A 52 -11.26 -4.15 9.66
CA MET A 52 -12.56 -3.65 9.22
C MET A 52 -12.54 -2.13 9.11
N ASP A 53 -13.14 -1.58 8.05
CA ASP A 53 -13.32 -0.14 7.91
C ASP A 53 -14.51 0.34 8.75
N VAL A 54 -14.38 1.52 9.37
CA VAL A 54 -15.38 2.09 10.28
C VAL A 54 -16.62 2.65 9.56
N ASP A 55 -16.58 2.78 8.23
CA ASP A 55 -17.67 3.37 7.42
C ASP A 55 -18.87 2.43 7.20
N LEU A 56 -18.84 1.24 7.80
CA LEU A 56 -19.88 0.21 7.75
C LEU A 56 -20.23 -0.27 6.33
N GLN A 57 -19.39 0.01 5.34
CA GLN A 57 -19.52 -0.60 4.02
C GLN A 57 -19.26 -2.12 4.05
N ASP A 58 -18.52 -2.56 5.05
CA ASP A 58 -18.19 -3.94 5.32
C ASP A 58 -19.10 -4.46 6.44
N PRO A 59 -20.06 -5.36 6.17
CA PRO A 59 -21.08 -5.75 7.14
C PRO A 59 -20.49 -6.57 8.30
N PRO A 60 -20.60 -6.11 9.56
CA PRO A 60 -20.14 -6.86 10.73
C PRO A 60 -20.81 -8.23 10.89
N SER A 61 -22.00 -8.40 10.30
CA SER A 61 -22.76 -9.64 10.32
C SER A 61 -22.07 -10.84 9.66
N LEU A 62 -21.03 -10.59 8.85
CA LEU A 62 -20.20 -11.67 8.25
C LEU A 62 -19.18 -12.25 9.24
N LEU A 63 -18.83 -11.57 10.32
CA LEU A 63 -17.81 -12.05 11.28
C LEU A 63 -18.11 -13.41 11.88
N PRO A 64 -19.35 -13.75 12.30
CA PRO A 64 -19.66 -15.08 12.82
C PRO A 64 -19.41 -16.19 11.79
N GLU A 65 -19.76 -15.96 10.53
CA GLU A 65 -19.51 -16.92 9.44
C GLU A 65 -18.01 -17.06 9.15
N MET A 66 -17.28 -15.93 9.08
CA MET A 66 -15.82 -15.93 8.89
C MET A 66 -15.12 -16.71 10.01
N TYR A 67 -15.57 -16.52 11.25
CA TYR A 67 -15.03 -17.24 12.41
C TYR A 67 -15.31 -18.74 12.34
N ARG A 68 -16.54 -19.13 11.97
CA ARG A 68 -16.92 -20.54 11.78
C ARG A 68 -16.02 -21.20 10.75
N ILE A 69 -15.81 -20.56 9.60
CA ILE A 69 -14.93 -21.07 8.53
C ILE A 69 -13.49 -21.28 9.03
N LEU A 70 -12.92 -20.31 9.75
CA LEU A 70 -11.55 -20.45 10.29
C LEU A 70 -11.44 -21.56 11.33
N LYS A 71 -12.53 -21.88 12.04
CA LYS A 71 -12.51 -22.89 13.08
C LYS A 71 -12.78 -24.31 12.55
N GLU A 72 -13.62 -24.44 11.53
CA GLU A 72 -14.09 -25.72 11.01
C GLU A 72 -13.37 -26.15 9.73
N GLU A 73 -12.87 -25.18 8.95
CA GLU A 73 -12.20 -25.42 7.69
C GLU A 73 -10.69 -25.08 7.81
N ALA A 74 -9.86 -25.72 7.02
CA ALA A 74 -8.40 -25.54 7.08
C ALA A 74 -7.93 -24.28 6.35
N TYR A 75 -8.49 -23.10 6.70
CA TYR A 75 -8.08 -21.79 6.22
C TYR A 75 -7.41 -20.98 7.32
N ASP A 76 -6.47 -20.12 6.94
CA ASP A 76 -5.77 -19.22 7.84
C ASP A 76 -6.40 -17.83 7.86
N SER A 77 -7.12 -17.47 6.78
CA SER A 77 -7.82 -16.20 6.62
C SER A 77 -9.13 -16.40 5.87
N VAL A 78 -10.12 -15.59 6.23
CA VAL A 78 -11.32 -15.36 5.44
C VAL A 78 -11.36 -13.89 5.09
N ALA A 79 -11.34 -13.57 3.80
CA ALA A 79 -11.34 -12.22 3.29
C ALA A 79 -12.59 -11.97 2.45
N THR A 80 -12.95 -10.72 2.29
CA THR A 80 -14.14 -10.35 1.52
C THR A 80 -13.77 -9.74 0.18
N ARG A 81 -14.61 -9.96 -0.81
CA ARG A 81 -14.56 -9.28 -2.11
C ARG A 81 -15.95 -8.82 -2.54
N ARG A 82 -16.01 -7.72 -3.23
CA ARG A 82 -17.26 -7.22 -3.80
C ARG A 82 -17.66 -8.08 -5.00
N SER A 83 -18.89 -8.58 -5.00
CA SER A 83 -19.48 -9.30 -6.13
C SER A 83 -19.86 -8.38 -7.28
N THR A 84 -20.24 -7.12 -6.99
CA THR A 84 -20.71 -6.15 -7.99
C THR A 84 -20.06 -4.79 -7.82
N ARG A 85 -19.87 -4.08 -8.94
CA ARG A 85 -19.39 -2.68 -8.98
C ARG A 85 -20.53 -1.73 -9.31
N LYS A 86 -21.77 -2.06 -8.94
CA LYS A 86 -22.92 -1.17 -9.15
C LYS A 86 -22.66 0.16 -8.43
N GLY A 87 -22.87 1.28 -9.14
CA GLY A 87 -22.67 2.63 -8.61
C GLY A 87 -21.25 3.22 -8.79
N GLU A 88 -20.26 2.48 -9.31
CA GLU A 88 -18.95 3.05 -9.63
C GLU A 88 -18.92 3.67 -11.04
N PRO A 89 -18.23 4.83 -11.23
CA PRO A 89 -18.00 5.40 -12.56
C PRO A 89 -17.30 4.39 -13.48
N LYS A 90 -17.77 4.24 -14.72
CA LYS A 90 -17.24 3.26 -15.70
C LYS A 90 -15.73 3.38 -15.91
N ILE A 91 -15.21 4.62 -15.96
CA ILE A 91 -13.77 4.91 -16.11
C ILE A 91 -12.98 4.35 -14.92
N ARG A 92 -13.45 4.55 -13.69
CA ARG A 92 -12.79 4.04 -12.50
C ARG A 92 -12.79 2.51 -12.45
N SER A 93 -13.90 1.89 -12.83
CA SER A 93 -14.02 0.43 -12.91
C SER A 93 -13.06 -0.16 -13.96
N PHE A 94 -12.96 0.48 -15.13
CA PHE A 94 -12.02 0.09 -16.19
C PHE A 94 -10.56 0.21 -15.73
N LEU A 95 -10.13 1.37 -15.20
CA LEU A 95 -8.77 1.58 -14.72
C LEU A 95 -8.40 0.60 -13.60
N SER A 96 -9.33 0.31 -12.70
CA SER A 96 -9.10 -0.67 -11.64
C SER A 96 -8.94 -2.08 -12.22
N LYS A 97 -9.74 -2.49 -13.21
CA LYS A 97 -9.62 -3.79 -13.86
C LYS A 97 -8.26 -3.94 -14.55
N GLU A 98 -7.85 -2.93 -15.32
CA GLU A 98 -6.57 -2.94 -16.00
C GLU A 98 -5.38 -2.95 -15.02
N PHE A 99 -5.49 -2.23 -13.91
CA PHE A 99 -4.48 -2.31 -12.84
C PHE A 99 -4.30 -3.74 -12.33
N TYR A 100 -5.40 -4.45 -11.99
CA TYR A 100 -5.31 -5.83 -11.52
C TYR A 100 -4.78 -6.78 -12.60
N ASN A 101 -5.16 -6.57 -13.87
CA ASN A 101 -4.64 -7.35 -14.98
C ASN A 101 -3.13 -7.18 -15.14
N VAL A 102 -2.65 -5.94 -15.06
CA VAL A 102 -1.22 -5.63 -15.19
C VAL A 102 -0.44 -6.18 -13.99
N ILE A 103 -0.86 -5.86 -12.77
CA ILE A 103 -0.10 -6.27 -11.58
C ILE A 103 -0.02 -7.78 -11.43
N ASN A 104 -1.09 -8.52 -11.75
CA ASN A 104 -1.08 -9.98 -11.68
C ASN A 104 -0.24 -10.64 -12.79
N LYS A 105 0.03 -9.94 -13.90
CA LYS A 105 0.97 -10.42 -14.94
C LYS A 105 2.42 -10.20 -14.56
N ILE A 106 2.72 -9.14 -13.82
CA ILE A 106 4.09 -8.71 -13.53
C ILE A 106 4.53 -8.99 -12.09
N SER A 107 3.60 -9.27 -11.18
CA SER A 107 3.87 -9.66 -9.80
C SER A 107 3.88 -11.18 -9.66
N LYS A 108 4.74 -11.69 -8.78
CA LYS A 108 4.71 -13.11 -8.38
C LYS A 108 3.59 -13.39 -7.37
N THR A 109 2.97 -12.36 -6.82
CA THR A 109 1.90 -12.45 -5.83
C THR A 109 0.57 -12.16 -6.50
N GLU A 110 -0.38 -13.07 -6.39
CA GLU A 110 -1.73 -12.87 -6.89
C GLU A 110 -2.49 -11.88 -6.01
N ILE A 111 -2.95 -10.77 -6.61
CA ILE A 111 -3.78 -9.77 -5.95
C ILE A 111 -5.20 -9.90 -6.48
N VAL A 112 -6.10 -10.37 -5.61
CA VAL A 112 -7.48 -10.67 -6.00
C VAL A 112 -8.24 -9.39 -6.35
N SER A 113 -8.83 -9.35 -7.55
CA SER A 113 -9.64 -8.21 -8.00
C SER A 113 -10.88 -8.04 -7.13
N GLY A 114 -11.17 -6.79 -6.73
CA GLY A 114 -12.30 -6.49 -5.84
C GLY A 114 -12.06 -6.81 -4.37
N ALA A 115 -10.86 -7.31 -4.00
CA ALA A 115 -10.48 -7.57 -2.62
C ALA A 115 -10.66 -6.32 -1.74
N ARG A 116 -11.31 -6.50 -0.60
CA ARG A 116 -11.43 -5.51 0.47
C ARG A 116 -10.36 -5.77 1.52
N ASP A 117 -10.14 -4.77 2.37
CA ASP A 117 -9.27 -4.94 3.53
C ASP A 117 -9.98 -5.75 4.64
N TYR A 118 -11.34 -5.82 4.59
CA TYR A 118 -12.14 -6.57 5.52
C TYR A 118 -11.83 -8.07 5.46
N ARG A 119 -11.20 -8.55 6.52
CA ARG A 119 -10.80 -9.95 6.69
C ARG A 119 -10.70 -10.33 8.15
N LEU A 120 -10.89 -11.61 8.41
CA LEU A 120 -10.58 -12.27 9.67
C LEU A 120 -9.42 -13.25 9.42
N MET A 121 -8.39 -13.23 10.25
CA MET A 121 -7.23 -14.10 10.15
C MET A 121 -6.87 -14.73 11.49
N ASN A 122 -6.25 -15.90 11.47
CA ASN A 122 -5.69 -16.51 12.68
C ASN A 122 -4.43 -15.78 13.12
N ARG A 123 -3.98 -16.05 14.35
CA ARG A 123 -2.80 -15.39 14.94
C ARG A 123 -1.53 -15.65 14.12
N LYS A 124 -1.37 -16.88 13.62
CA LYS A 124 -0.21 -17.25 12.82
C LYS A 124 -0.04 -16.37 11.57
N MET A 125 -1.14 -16.14 10.83
CA MET A 125 -1.10 -15.25 9.67
C MET A 125 -0.90 -13.79 10.08
N ALA A 126 -1.54 -13.33 11.16
CA ALA A 126 -1.37 -11.97 11.65
C ALA A 126 0.09 -11.68 12.04
N ASP A 127 0.75 -12.63 12.73
CA ASP A 127 2.16 -12.50 13.10
C ASP A 127 3.07 -12.49 11.86
N ALA A 128 2.83 -13.35 10.87
CA ALA A 128 3.58 -13.34 9.62
C ALA A 128 3.43 -12.00 8.85
N VAL A 129 2.24 -11.39 8.86
CA VAL A 129 1.99 -10.06 8.27
C VAL A 129 2.74 -8.97 9.04
N LEU A 130 2.92 -9.12 10.35
CA LEU A 130 3.66 -8.17 11.19
C LEU A 130 5.18 -8.27 11.01
N GLU A 131 5.72 -9.43 10.59
CA GLU A 131 7.13 -9.58 10.22
C GLU A 131 7.50 -8.72 9.00
N MET A 132 6.52 -8.43 8.13
CA MET A 132 6.69 -7.51 6.99
C MET A 132 6.62 -6.07 7.50
N SER A 133 7.75 -5.52 7.89
CA SER A 133 7.86 -4.18 8.52
C SER A 133 8.24 -3.07 7.52
N GLU A 134 8.11 -3.32 6.22
CA GLU A 134 8.42 -2.35 5.18
C GLU A 134 7.66 -1.01 5.38
N TYR A 135 8.36 0.09 5.12
CA TYR A 135 7.80 1.45 5.24
C TYR A 135 6.72 1.70 4.20
N ASN A 136 6.94 1.24 2.97
CA ASN A 136 6.01 1.39 1.85
C ASN A 136 5.04 0.21 1.78
N ARG A 137 4.21 0.06 2.82
CA ARG A 137 3.26 -1.05 2.94
C ARG A 137 2.16 -0.98 1.88
N PHE A 138 1.78 -2.13 1.38
CA PHE A 138 0.58 -2.34 0.56
C PHE A 138 -0.09 -3.63 1.03
N SER A 139 -0.98 -3.51 1.99
CA SER A 139 -1.55 -4.66 2.72
C SER A 139 -2.16 -5.71 1.81
N LYS A 140 -2.83 -5.33 0.72
CA LYS A 140 -3.40 -6.29 -0.24
C LYS A 140 -2.36 -7.19 -0.90
N GLY A 141 -1.18 -6.65 -1.17
CA GLY A 141 -0.05 -7.42 -1.68
C GLY A 141 0.59 -8.29 -0.58
N ILE A 142 0.78 -7.73 0.62
CA ILE A 142 1.37 -8.43 1.76
C ILE A 142 0.53 -9.66 2.13
N PHE A 143 -0.80 -9.53 2.20
CA PHE A 143 -1.69 -10.65 2.49
C PHE A 143 -1.61 -11.80 1.49
N GLY A 144 -1.35 -11.51 0.22
CA GLY A 144 -1.08 -12.53 -0.79
C GLY A 144 0.34 -13.10 -0.70
N TRP A 145 1.32 -12.23 -0.42
CA TRP A 145 2.74 -12.59 -0.40
C TRP A 145 3.10 -13.57 0.72
N VAL A 146 2.48 -13.45 1.90
CA VAL A 146 2.69 -14.37 3.03
C VAL A 146 2.23 -15.80 2.76
N GLY A 147 1.46 -16.05 1.68
CA GLY A 147 1.16 -17.39 1.17
C GLY A 147 0.19 -18.24 2.00
N PHE A 148 -0.53 -17.67 2.96
CA PHE A 148 -1.51 -18.37 3.78
C PHE A 148 -2.81 -18.65 3.02
N ARG A 149 -3.50 -19.74 3.38
CA ARG A 149 -4.73 -20.16 2.74
C ARG A 149 -5.88 -19.21 3.08
N THR A 150 -6.39 -18.51 2.07
CA THR A 150 -7.47 -17.53 2.24
C THR A 150 -8.74 -17.99 1.52
N LYS A 151 -9.88 -18.03 2.22
CA LYS A 151 -11.21 -18.19 1.64
C LYS A 151 -11.81 -16.81 1.34
N TRP A 152 -12.44 -16.68 0.18
CA TRP A 152 -13.06 -15.43 -0.25
C TRP A 152 -14.56 -15.50 -0.11
N LEU A 153 -15.16 -14.59 0.65
CA LEU A 153 -16.60 -14.38 0.74
C LEU A 153 -17.01 -13.21 -0.15
N GLU A 154 -18.02 -13.44 -0.96
CA GLU A 154 -18.60 -12.39 -1.79
C GLU A 154 -19.78 -11.75 -1.07
N TYR A 155 -19.87 -10.42 -1.13
CA TYR A 155 -21.02 -9.68 -0.65
C TYR A 155 -21.37 -8.53 -1.59
N GLU A 156 -22.62 -8.11 -1.55
CA GLU A 156 -23.09 -6.96 -2.31
C GLU A 156 -22.59 -5.66 -1.68
N ASN A 157 -22.25 -4.70 -2.54
CA ASN A 157 -21.76 -3.41 -2.09
C ASN A 157 -22.85 -2.65 -1.33
N ILE A 158 -22.56 -2.30 -0.08
CA ILE A 158 -23.42 -1.43 0.74
C ILE A 158 -22.96 0.01 0.58
N GLU A 159 -23.91 0.95 0.42
CA GLU A 159 -23.60 2.36 0.39
C GLU A 159 -23.04 2.83 1.74
N ARG A 160 -22.16 3.83 1.70
CA ARG A 160 -21.57 4.40 2.91
C ARG A 160 -22.64 4.99 3.82
N SER A 161 -22.54 4.69 5.12
CA SER A 161 -23.41 5.30 6.12
C SER A 161 -23.09 6.78 6.35
N ALA A 162 -21.83 7.22 6.13
CA ALA A 162 -21.38 8.59 6.28
C ALA A 162 -20.06 8.85 5.53
N GLY A 163 -19.79 10.13 5.19
CA GLY A 163 -18.53 10.60 4.61
C GLY A 163 -18.49 10.55 3.08
N GLU A 164 -17.59 11.36 2.50
CA GLU A 164 -17.35 11.44 1.06
C GLU A 164 -16.08 10.69 0.66
N THR A 165 -16.02 10.25 -0.61
CA THR A 165 -14.83 9.60 -1.13
C THR A 165 -13.69 10.61 -1.33
N LYS A 166 -12.59 10.43 -0.60
CA LYS A 166 -11.37 11.26 -0.72
C LYS A 166 -10.49 10.86 -1.93
N TRP A 167 -10.89 9.83 -2.69
CA TRP A 167 -10.13 9.30 -3.82
C TRP A 167 -10.52 9.95 -5.13
N ASN A 168 -9.57 10.62 -5.78
CA ASN A 168 -9.68 11.09 -7.16
C ASN A 168 -8.82 10.22 -8.09
N VAL A 169 -8.98 10.39 -9.40
CA VAL A 169 -8.29 9.60 -10.44
C VAL A 169 -6.76 9.69 -10.29
N LYS A 170 -6.22 10.89 -9.97
CA LYS A 170 -4.78 11.09 -9.76
C LYS A 170 -4.26 10.28 -8.57
N LYS A 171 -4.97 10.31 -7.43
CA LYS A 171 -4.59 9.52 -6.25
C LYS A 171 -4.65 8.02 -6.53
N LEU A 172 -5.66 7.57 -7.28
CA LEU A 172 -5.78 6.16 -7.67
C LEU A 172 -4.63 5.72 -8.58
N PHE A 173 -4.22 6.58 -9.53
CA PHE A 173 -3.07 6.31 -10.40
C PHE A 173 -1.76 6.22 -9.61
N ILE A 174 -1.50 7.16 -8.70
CA ILE A 174 -0.31 7.15 -7.84
C ILE A 174 -0.29 5.87 -6.99
N TYR A 175 -1.39 5.54 -6.33
CA TYR A 175 -1.51 4.32 -5.53
C TYR A 175 -1.28 3.05 -6.36
N SER A 176 -1.71 3.04 -7.63
CA SER A 176 -1.46 1.94 -8.56
C SER A 176 0.03 1.80 -8.88
N LEU A 177 0.72 2.92 -9.12
CA LEU A 177 2.17 2.92 -9.36
C LEU A 177 2.94 2.46 -8.11
N GLU A 178 2.53 2.87 -6.93
CA GLU A 178 3.11 2.42 -5.66
C GLU A 178 2.96 0.92 -5.47
N GLY A 179 1.79 0.36 -5.77
CA GLY A 179 1.54 -1.07 -5.75
C GLY A 179 2.42 -1.83 -6.74
N ILE A 180 2.50 -1.37 -7.99
CA ILE A 180 3.32 -1.99 -9.03
C ILE A 180 4.80 -1.99 -8.63
N THR A 181 5.33 -0.84 -8.24
CA THR A 181 6.77 -0.72 -7.88
C THR A 181 7.11 -1.35 -6.53
N GLY A 182 6.13 -1.62 -5.67
CA GLY A 182 6.31 -2.35 -4.40
C GLY A 182 6.42 -3.86 -4.59
N PHE A 183 5.70 -4.43 -5.55
CA PHE A 183 5.59 -5.89 -5.72
C PHE A 183 6.14 -6.41 -7.05
N SER A 184 6.74 -5.56 -7.88
CA SER A 184 7.32 -5.97 -9.16
C SER A 184 8.56 -5.15 -9.51
N VAL A 185 9.58 -5.82 -10.01
CA VAL A 185 10.78 -5.21 -10.61
C VAL A 185 10.68 -5.10 -12.13
N VAL A 186 9.56 -5.50 -12.72
CA VAL A 186 9.36 -5.50 -14.17
C VAL A 186 9.51 -4.11 -14.79
N PRO A 187 9.00 -3.01 -14.22
CA PRO A 187 9.25 -1.67 -14.77
C PRO A 187 10.75 -1.33 -14.89
N LEU A 188 11.55 -1.77 -13.90
CA LEU A 188 13.00 -1.60 -13.91
C LEU A 188 13.64 -2.45 -15.01
N SER A 189 13.19 -3.69 -15.17
CA SER A 189 13.66 -4.59 -16.23
C SER A 189 13.31 -4.05 -17.62
N ILE A 190 12.11 -3.48 -17.82
CA ILE A 190 11.71 -2.83 -19.07
C ILE A 190 12.69 -1.68 -19.40
N ALA A 191 13.03 -0.84 -18.42
CA ALA A 191 13.99 0.24 -18.63
C ALA A 191 15.37 -0.31 -19.11
N ALA A 192 15.83 -1.41 -18.49
CA ALA A 192 17.07 -2.07 -18.89
C ALA A 192 16.99 -2.65 -20.30
N TYR A 193 15.92 -3.36 -20.67
CA TYR A 193 15.73 -3.91 -22.02
C TYR A 193 15.60 -2.81 -23.07
N MET A 194 14.94 -1.70 -22.77
CA MET A 194 14.92 -0.54 -23.66
C MET A 194 16.31 0.01 -23.87
N GLY A 195 17.13 0.12 -22.84
CA GLY A 195 18.53 0.53 -22.95
C GLY A 195 19.33 -0.37 -23.89
N VAL A 196 19.21 -1.69 -23.75
CA VAL A 196 19.87 -2.67 -24.62
C VAL A 196 19.39 -2.54 -26.07
N LEU A 197 18.06 -2.40 -26.28
CA LEU A 197 17.48 -2.21 -27.62
C LEU A 197 18.02 -0.96 -28.31
N PHE A 198 18.01 0.19 -27.62
CA PHE A 198 18.52 1.44 -28.18
C PHE A 198 20.02 1.40 -28.40
N CYS A 199 20.79 0.75 -27.54
CA CYS A 199 22.21 0.52 -27.76
C CYS A 199 22.46 -0.27 -29.05
N GLY A 200 21.72 -1.36 -29.25
CA GLY A 200 21.80 -2.15 -30.51
C GLY A 200 21.42 -1.37 -31.76
N LEU A 201 20.31 -0.60 -31.69
CA LEU A 201 19.89 0.27 -32.80
C LEU A 201 20.92 1.35 -33.12
N SER A 202 21.47 2.00 -32.07
CA SER A 202 22.52 3.02 -32.24
C SER A 202 23.76 2.43 -32.88
N PHE A 203 24.19 1.24 -32.47
CA PHE A 203 25.34 0.56 -33.10
C PHE A 203 25.10 0.28 -34.57
N LEU A 204 23.90 -0.25 -34.93
CA LEU A 204 23.55 -0.49 -36.33
C LEU A 204 23.53 0.79 -37.17
N MET A 205 22.98 1.89 -36.60
CA MET A 205 22.98 3.20 -37.26
C MET A 205 24.40 3.74 -37.47
N ILE A 206 25.28 3.63 -36.50
CA ILE A 206 26.68 4.05 -36.63
C ILE A 206 27.34 3.29 -37.73
N VAL A 207 27.21 1.96 -37.79
CA VAL A 207 27.76 1.13 -38.87
C VAL A 207 27.20 1.55 -40.22
N ALA A 208 25.88 1.75 -40.33
CA ALA A 208 25.23 2.18 -41.58
C ALA A 208 25.74 3.56 -42.07
N ILE A 209 25.89 4.51 -41.16
CA ILE A 209 26.40 5.87 -41.46
C ILE A 209 27.86 5.77 -41.94
N VAL A 210 28.71 5.04 -41.22
CA VAL A 210 30.14 4.85 -41.62
C VAL A 210 30.25 4.23 -43.01
N VAL A 211 29.52 3.14 -43.29
CA VAL A 211 29.52 2.51 -44.58
C VAL A 211 29.03 3.44 -45.69
N ARG A 212 27.92 4.17 -45.41
CA ARG A 212 27.39 5.14 -46.38
C ARG A 212 28.40 6.27 -46.69
N THR A 213 29.02 6.84 -45.66
CA THR A 213 29.99 7.91 -45.80
C THR A 213 31.23 7.48 -46.58
N LEU A 214 31.70 6.24 -46.39
CA LEU A 214 32.83 5.67 -47.12
C LEU A 214 32.52 5.44 -48.61
N ILE A 215 31.24 5.13 -48.94
CA ILE A 215 30.86 4.78 -50.33
C ILE A 215 30.45 6.03 -51.12
N TRP A 216 29.68 6.96 -50.52
CA TRP A 216 29.05 8.09 -51.25
C TRP A 216 29.52 9.48 -50.78
N GLY A 217 30.44 9.58 -49.83
CA GLY A 217 30.84 10.84 -49.22
C GLY A 217 29.76 11.43 -48.29
N ASP A 218 30.04 12.59 -47.68
CA ASP A 218 29.13 13.22 -46.72
C ASP A 218 28.54 14.53 -47.30
N PRO A 219 27.29 14.54 -47.79
CA PRO A 219 26.58 15.79 -48.02
C PRO A 219 26.02 16.30 -46.67
N VAL A 220 26.35 17.52 -46.26
CA VAL A 220 26.01 18.19 -44.99
C VAL A 220 24.50 18.30 -44.68
N ALA A 221 23.68 17.40 -45.13
CA ALA A 221 22.23 17.34 -44.97
C ALA A 221 21.82 16.33 -43.89
N GLY A 222 22.03 16.62 -42.61
CA GLY A 222 21.63 15.68 -41.53
C GLY A 222 21.21 16.33 -40.22
N TRP A 223 21.25 17.66 -40.14
CA TRP A 223 21.02 18.35 -38.89
C TRP A 223 19.63 18.08 -38.26
N PRO A 224 18.48 18.11 -39.00
CA PRO A 224 17.18 17.80 -38.44
C PRO A 224 17.06 16.35 -37.90
N SER A 225 17.63 15.40 -38.64
CA SER A 225 17.63 13.98 -38.26
C SER A 225 18.46 13.75 -37.00
N MET A 226 19.63 14.39 -36.89
CA MET A 226 20.50 14.30 -35.71
C MET A 226 19.80 14.87 -34.47
N VAL A 227 19.10 16.00 -34.58
CA VAL A 227 18.34 16.61 -33.47
C VAL A 227 17.22 15.68 -33.05
N CYS A 228 16.42 15.12 -33.95
CA CYS A 228 15.37 14.16 -33.63
C CYS A 228 15.90 12.93 -32.88
N ILE A 229 17.01 12.36 -33.34
CA ILE A 229 17.65 11.20 -32.71
C ILE A 229 18.13 11.58 -31.28
N LEU A 230 18.80 12.73 -31.16
CA LEU A 230 19.32 13.20 -29.86
C LEU A 230 18.20 13.40 -28.82
N PHE A 231 17.10 14.07 -29.21
CA PHE A 231 15.93 14.22 -28.33
C PHE A 231 15.24 12.88 -28.04
N GLY A 232 15.13 11.99 -29.02
CA GLY A 232 14.56 10.65 -28.83
C GLY A 232 15.37 9.83 -27.82
N VAL A 233 16.67 9.72 -28.01
CA VAL A 233 17.57 9.00 -27.09
C VAL A 233 17.59 9.66 -25.71
N GLY A 234 17.68 10.98 -25.65
CA GLY A 234 17.65 11.73 -24.40
C GLY A 234 16.34 11.53 -23.63
N GLY A 235 15.19 11.54 -24.32
CA GLY A 235 13.89 11.29 -23.72
C GLY A 235 13.78 9.87 -23.11
N VAL A 236 14.24 8.86 -23.83
CA VAL A 236 14.28 7.48 -23.30
C VAL A 236 15.23 7.35 -22.12
N GLN A 237 16.41 7.97 -22.20
CA GLN A 237 17.37 7.97 -21.08
C GLN A 237 16.78 8.61 -19.82
N LEU A 238 16.11 9.74 -19.95
CA LEU A 238 15.42 10.40 -18.82
C LEU A 238 14.30 9.52 -18.26
N LEU A 239 13.52 8.84 -19.10
CA LEU A 239 12.49 7.90 -18.67
C LEU A 239 13.08 6.74 -17.86
N CYS A 240 14.15 6.11 -18.36
CA CYS A 240 14.83 5.01 -17.66
C CYS A 240 15.41 5.47 -16.34
N THR A 241 16.04 6.66 -16.31
CA THR A 241 16.56 7.27 -15.07
C THR A 241 15.43 7.58 -14.07
N GLY A 242 14.29 8.05 -14.57
CA GLY A 242 13.10 8.30 -13.73
C GLY A 242 12.57 7.01 -13.08
N ILE A 243 12.49 5.91 -13.84
CA ILE A 243 12.10 4.61 -13.30
C ILE A 243 13.09 4.14 -12.23
N LEU A 244 14.40 4.19 -12.50
CA LEU A 244 15.44 3.86 -11.52
C LEU A 244 15.31 4.72 -10.25
N GLY A 245 15.06 6.03 -10.41
CA GLY A 245 14.85 6.96 -9.30
C GLY A 245 13.69 6.56 -8.39
N GLN A 246 12.59 6.02 -8.95
CA GLN A 246 11.46 5.54 -8.15
C GLN A 246 11.84 4.37 -7.24
N TYR A 247 12.61 3.40 -7.74
CA TYR A 247 13.08 2.27 -6.92
C TYR A 247 14.11 2.71 -5.89
N LEU A 248 15.04 3.59 -6.28
CA LEU A 248 16.03 4.14 -5.37
C LEU A 248 15.38 4.94 -4.23
N ALA A 249 14.33 5.71 -4.52
CA ALA A 249 13.58 6.44 -3.50
C ALA A 249 12.93 5.49 -2.49
N LYS A 250 12.35 4.36 -2.92
CA LYS A 250 11.80 3.35 -2.01
C LYS A 250 12.89 2.69 -1.17
N THR A 251 13.99 2.27 -1.79
CA THR A 251 15.15 1.71 -1.08
C THR A 251 15.68 2.70 -0.02
N TYR A 252 15.76 3.99 -0.36
CA TYR A 252 16.20 5.04 0.56
C TYR A 252 15.27 5.16 1.78
N LEU A 253 13.96 5.04 1.60
CA LEU A 253 12.99 5.07 2.71
C LEU A 253 13.15 3.84 3.62
N GLU A 254 13.38 2.66 3.04
CA GLU A 254 13.63 1.43 3.82
C GLU A 254 14.95 1.50 4.60
N VAL A 255 16.04 1.95 3.96
CA VAL A 255 17.36 2.08 4.60
C VAL A 255 17.34 3.07 5.77
N LYS A 256 16.51 4.11 5.71
CA LYS A 256 16.30 5.03 6.84
C LYS A 256 15.72 4.37 8.07
N ASN A 257 15.06 3.23 7.93
CA ASN A 257 14.46 2.44 9.00
C ASN A 257 13.65 3.28 10.01
N ARG A 258 12.88 4.24 9.50
CA ARG A 258 11.99 5.06 10.34
C ARG A 258 10.81 4.23 10.80
N PRO A 259 10.31 4.43 12.04
CA PRO A 259 9.09 3.77 12.49
C PRO A 259 7.93 4.03 11.52
N VAL A 260 7.14 2.99 11.25
CA VAL A 260 5.96 3.07 10.39
C VAL A 260 4.94 4.07 10.93
N TYR A 261 4.86 4.19 12.26
CA TYR A 261 4.01 5.15 12.96
C TYR A 261 4.64 5.60 14.29
N LEU A 262 4.16 6.69 14.84
CA LEU A 262 4.49 7.17 16.19
C LEU A 262 3.19 7.43 16.95
N LEU A 263 3.06 6.84 18.13
CA LEU A 263 1.92 7.08 19.01
C LEU A 263 2.04 8.44 19.70
N LYS A 264 0.93 9.16 19.73
CA LYS A 264 0.69 10.32 20.61
C LYS A 264 0.13 9.85 21.95
N ASP A 265 -0.81 8.89 21.91
CA ASP A 265 -1.48 8.34 23.08
C ASP A 265 -2.05 6.95 22.77
N SER A 266 -2.28 6.16 23.82
CA SER A 266 -2.91 4.85 23.70
C SER A 266 -3.63 4.47 25.00
N SER A 267 -4.67 3.66 24.88
CA SER A 267 -5.39 3.09 26.02
C SER A 267 -4.49 2.28 26.98
N LYS A 268 -3.46 1.61 26.44
CA LYS A 268 -2.48 0.87 27.26
C LYS A 268 -1.61 1.81 28.11
N GLU A 269 -1.25 2.97 27.59
CA GLU A 269 -0.47 3.96 28.34
C GLU A 269 -1.33 4.64 29.39
N GLU A 270 -2.59 4.96 29.08
CA GLU A 270 -3.58 5.49 30.04
C GLU A 270 -3.77 4.52 31.20
N GLN A 271 -3.96 3.24 30.94
CA GLN A 271 -4.06 2.19 31.97
C GLN A 271 -2.80 2.08 32.83
N ARG A 272 -1.61 2.12 32.18
CA ARG A 272 -0.32 2.09 32.91
C ARG A 272 -0.15 3.28 33.85
N ILE A 273 -0.56 4.47 33.42
CA ILE A 273 -0.50 5.69 34.24
C ILE A 273 -1.47 5.59 35.41
N MET A 274 -2.68 5.06 35.23
CA MET A 274 -3.66 4.86 36.29
C MET A 274 -3.21 3.84 37.34
N MET A 275 -2.43 2.83 36.93
CA MET A 275 -1.91 1.80 37.84
C MET A 275 -0.62 2.23 38.56
N MET A 276 0.00 3.35 38.19
CA MET A 276 1.20 3.85 38.87
C MET A 276 0.89 4.42 40.25
N PRO A 277 1.75 4.16 41.28
CA PRO A 277 1.60 4.80 42.57
C PRO A 277 1.61 6.32 42.43
N LEU A 278 0.77 7.01 43.19
CA LEU A 278 0.60 8.49 43.19
C LEU A 278 1.93 9.26 43.23
N SER A 279 2.92 8.73 43.97
CA SER A 279 4.26 9.32 44.10
C SER A 279 5.05 9.38 42.77
N GLN A 280 4.83 8.43 41.85
CA GLN A 280 5.49 8.42 40.54
C GLN A 280 4.72 9.25 39.50
N ASN A 281 3.40 9.35 39.62
CA ASN A 281 2.55 10.16 38.76
C ASN A 281 2.79 11.67 38.92
N LEU A 282 3.09 12.13 40.12
CA LEU A 282 3.38 13.52 40.43
C LEU A 282 4.75 13.96 39.84
N ARG A 283 5.77 13.10 39.85
CA ARG A 283 7.08 13.41 39.26
C ARG A 283 7.01 13.62 37.75
N ARG A 284 6.17 12.88 37.01
CA ARG A 284 6.02 13.02 35.55
C ARG A 284 5.31 14.33 35.15
N LYS A 285 4.36 14.81 35.97
CA LYS A 285 3.70 16.11 35.74
C LYS A 285 4.63 17.31 35.93
N SER A 286 5.66 17.20 36.80
CA SER A 286 6.62 18.26 37.05
C SER A 286 7.69 18.37 35.93
N TYR A 287 7.97 17.34 35.16
CA TYR A 287 8.91 17.35 34.03
C TYR A 287 8.28 17.66 32.66
N GLY A 288 6.94 17.73 32.55
CA GLY A 288 6.21 18.01 31.31
C GLY A 288 5.75 19.46 31.13
N GLN A 289 6.16 20.36 32.00
CA GLN A 289 5.83 21.80 31.94
C GLN A 289 7.08 22.69 31.79
N GLY A 290 8.16 22.15 31.21
CA GLY A 290 9.36 22.90 30.85
C GLY A 290 9.52 23.08 29.34
#